data_0e3d459295d2aa6cef4052bb70430bfd
#
_entry.id   0e3d459295d2aa6cef4052bb70430bfd
#
_cell.length_a   1.000
_cell.length_b   1.000
_cell.length_c   1.000
_cell.angle_alpha   90.00
_cell.angle_beta   90.00
_cell.angle_gamma   90.00
#
_symmetry.space_group_name_H-M   'P 1'
#
loop_
_entity.id
_entity.type
_entity.pdbx_description
1 polymer ?
#
loop_
_entity_poly.entity_id
_entity_poly.type
_entity_poly.pdbx_seq_one_letter_code
_entity_poly.pdbx_strand_id
1 'polypeptide(L)'
;MSVAITDTASNEAALREAGSEHIFMHASPYRALAKDMGKRILVEGKGCIVKDIDGNEFIDALAGLWLVNVGHGRSEIGEAMAKQAGTLAYASSTQATTIPAIQLATHLAEITPGDLGTAFFCSGGSEAVESAIKIARQFHYHNGEPKRQKVIGRRGSYHGATYGAMSVSGTRPNAEPYHSPFMHGVL
;
A
#
# COMPACT_ATOMS: atom_id res chain seq x y z
N MET A 1 14.32 9.96 25.44
CA MET A 1 13.27 10.92 25.80
C MET A 1 12.01 10.52 25.08
N SER A 2 10.91 10.20 25.78
CA SER A 2 9.63 9.90 25.13
C SER A 2 8.97 11.23 24.75
N VAL A 3 8.85 11.50 23.47
CA VAL A 3 8.08 12.64 22.98
C VAL A 3 6.61 12.29 23.17
N ALA A 4 5.93 12.95 24.08
CA ALA A 4 4.48 12.80 24.24
C ALA A 4 3.80 13.42 23.00
N ILE A 5 3.10 12.59 22.24
CA ILE A 5 2.43 12.92 20.95
C ILE A 5 1.21 13.87 21.15
N THR A 6 0.93 14.34 22.37
CA THR A 6 -0.34 14.95 22.75
C THR A 6 -0.41 16.46 22.69
N ASP A 7 0.69 17.18 22.36
CA ASP A 7 0.66 18.64 22.25
C ASP A 7 1.39 19.12 20.99
N THR A 8 0.64 19.25 19.89
CA THR A 8 1.19 19.55 18.56
C THR A 8 1.74 20.97 18.43
N ALA A 9 1.26 21.93 19.22
CA ALA A 9 1.68 23.33 19.11
C ALA A 9 2.98 23.64 19.87
N SER A 10 3.27 22.95 20.99
CA SER A 10 4.45 23.22 21.83
C SER A 10 5.71 22.46 21.39
N ASN A 11 5.63 21.61 20.36
CA ASN A 11 6.71 20.67 19.99
C ASN A 11 7.03 20.57 18.50
N GLU A 12 6.67 21.58 17.71
CA GLU A 12 6.87 21.56 16.25
C GLU A 12 8.34 21.35 15.85
N ALA A 13 9.26 22.07 16.48
CA ALA A 13 10.69 21.92 16.21
C ALA A 13 11.19 20.50 16.51
N ALA A 14 10.76 19.90 17.62
CA ALA A 14 11.10 18.54 17.98
C ALA A 14 10.46 17.49 17.02
N LEU A 15 9.24 17.74 16.52
CA LEU A 15 8.63 16.87 15.50
C LEU A 15 9.41 16.93 14.17
N ARG A 16 9.86 18.10 13.76
CA ARG A 16 10.69 18.27 12.56
C ARG A 16 12.03 17.56 12.69
N GLU A 17 12.69 17.72 13.84
CA GLU A 17 13.95 17.04 14.16
C GLU A 17 13.76 15.52 14.15
N ALA A 18 12.80 15.01 14.91
CA ALA A 18 12.51 13.57 14.98
C ALA A 18 12.13 12.98 13.60
N GLY A 19 11.35 13.72 12.80
CA GLY A 19 11.00 13.29 11.44
C GLY A 19 12.22 13.17 10.53
N SER A 20 13.18 14.10 10.64
CA SER A 20 14.41 14.06 9.86
C SER A 20 15.39 12.95 10.31
N GLU A 21 15.38 12.63 11.60
CA GLU A 21 16.27 11.61 12.17
C GLU A 21 15.75 10.19 12.06
N HIS A 22 14.44 10.00 12.20
CA HIS A 22 13.86 8.67 12.39
C HIS A 22 13.00 8.17 11.24
N ILE A 23 12.62 9.01 10.27
CA ILE A 23 11.79 8.60 9.14
C ILE A 23 12.63 8.47 7.87
N PHE A 24 12.70 7.25 7.32
CA PHE A 24 13.24 7.00 5.99
C PHE A 24 12.10 7.01 4.95
N MET A 25 12.02 8.07 4.15
CA MET A 25 10.97 8.25 3.15
C MET A 25 11.14 7.32 1.95
N HIS A 26 10.06 6.70 1.52
CA HIS A 26 10.05 5.82 0.34
C HIS A 26 10.29 6.58 -0.97
N ALA A 27 11.04 5.96 -1.88
CA ALA A 27 11.25 6.41 -3.27
C ALA A 27 11.66 7.88 -3.40
N SER A 28 12.41 8.39 -2.45
CA SER A 28 12.74 9.81 -2.36
C SER A 28 14.25 10.02 -2.27
N PRO A 29 14.81 11.07 -2.87
CA PRO A 29 16.20 11.44 -2.67
C PRO A 29 16.38 11.92 -1.21
N TYR A 30 16.61 10.99 -0.31
CA TYR A 30 16.63 11.18 1.14
C TYR A 30 17.43 12.42 1.59
N ARG A 31 18.63 12.64 1.02
CA ARG A 31 19.47 13.80 1.38
C ARG A 31 18.86 15.14 1.00
N ALA A 32 18.08 15.19 -0.07
CA ALA A 32 17.41 16.42 -0.49
C ALA A 32 16.15 16.68 0.37
N LEU A 33 15.42 15.61 0.69
CA LEU A 33 14.21 15.68 1.50
C LEU A 33 14.48 15.85 3.00
N ALA A 34 15.57 15.28 3.53
CA ALA A 34 15.93 15.48 4.94
C ALA A 34 16.10 16.96 5.30
N LYS A 35 16.56 17.78 4.35
CA LYS A 35 16.62 19.25 4.52
C LYS A 35 15.25 19.95 4.46
N ASP A 36 14.26 19.28 3.86
CA ASP A 36 12.92 19.84 3.56
C ASP A 36 11.78 19.13 4.33
N MET A 37 12.11 18.05 5.06
CA MET A 37 11.13 17.23 5.80
C MET A 37 10.32 18.06 6.79
N GLY A 38 10.92 19.11 7.35
CA GLY A 38 10.22 20.03 8.21
C GLY A 38 9.07 20.77 7.53
N LYS A 39 9.02 20.86 6.21
CA LYS A 39 8.01 21.62 5.47
C LYS A 39 6.81 20.80 4.97
N ARG A 40 6.79 19.46 5.20
CA ARG A 40 5.74 18.58 4.65
C ARG A 40 5.14 17.65 5.70
N ILE A 41 4.98 18.12 6.90
CA ILE A 41 4.24 17.39 7.93
C ILE A 41 2.76 17.72 7.74
N LEU A 42 2.00 16.80 7.18
CA LEU A 42 0.56 16.95 7.03
C LEU A 42 -0.12 16.65 8.35
N VAL A 43 -1.06 17.50 8.75
CA VAL A 43 -1.75 17.41 10.05
C VAL A 43 -3.24 17.24 9.93
N GLU A 44 -3.84 17.61 8.80
CA GLU A 44 -5.28 17.57 8.58
C GLU A 44 -5.59 17.25 7.12
N GLY A 45 -6.75 16.64 6.87
CA GLY A 45 -7.27 16.43 5.53
C GLY A 45 -8.80 16.40 5.51
N LYS A 46 -9.39 17.05 4.52
CA LYS A 46 -10.84 17.06 4.29
C LYS A 46 -11.16 17.08 2.80
N GLY A 47 -11.91 16.10 2.33
CA GLY A 47 -12.16 15.92 0.90
C GLY A 47 -10.85 15.77 0.13
N CYS A 48 -10.58 16.65 -0.80
CA CYS A 48 -9.33 16.67 -1.59
C CYS A 48 -8.29 17.69 -1.06
N ILE A 49 -8.53 18.32 0.09
CA ILE A 49 -7.61 19.30 0.66
C ILE A 49 -6.86 18.67 1.82
N VAL A 50 -5.55 18.86 1.85
CA VAL A 50 -4.68 18.52 2.98
C VAL A 50 -3.99 19.78 3.48
N LYS A 51 -3.69 19.83 4.77
CA LYS A 51 -3.06 20.95 5.44
C LYS A 51 -1.77 20.49 6.13
N ASP A 52 -0.74 21.29 5.98
CA ASP A 52 0.52 21.04 6.68
C ASP A 52 0.56 21.70 8.06
N ILE A 53 1.62 21.42 8.81
CA ILE A 53 1.84 21.94 10.16
C ILE A 53 2.05 23.47 10.16
N ASP A 54 2.45 24.08 9.04
CA ASP A 54 2.58 25.53 8.88
C ASP A 54 1.23 26.20 8.53
N GLY A 55 0.16 25.40 8.36
CA GLY A 55 -1.16 25.88 8.02
C GLY A 55 -1.39 26.08 6.52
N ASN A 56 -0.47 25.67 5.66
CA ASN A 56 -0.66 25.76 4.22
C ASN A 56 -1.60 24.65 3.74
N GLU A 57 -2.49 25.01 2.82
CA GLU A 57 -3.44 24.07 2.22
C GLU A 57 -2.97 23.67 0.82
N PHE A 58 -3.14 22.37 0.51
CA PHE A 58 -2.78 21.78 -0.77
C PHE A 58 -3.91 20.91 -1.29
N ILE A 59 -4.04 20.83 -2.62
CA ILE A 59 -4.91 19.85 -3.28
C ILE A 59 -4.16 18.53 -3.33
N ASP A 60 -4.70 17.50 -2.69
CA ASP A 60 -4.22 16.12 -2.83
C ASP A 60 -4.74 15.49 -4.12
N ALA A 61 -4.11 15.83 -5.24
CA ALA A 61 -4.49 15.34 -6.55
C ALA A 61 -4.14 13.86 -6.79
N LEU A 62 -3.38 13.24 -5.89
CA LEU A 62 -2.99 11.84 -5.96
C LEU A 62 -3.74 10.94 -4.97
N ALA A 63 -4.71 11.48 -4.23
CA ALA A 63 -5.46 10.75 -3.22
C ALA A 63 -4.55 9.95 -2.26
N GLY A 64 -3.53 10.61 -1.69
CA GLY A 64 -2.54 9.98 -0.81
C GLY A 64 -1.75 8.87 -1.49
N LEU A 65 -1.47 8.97 -2.78
CA LEU A 65 -0.90 7.95 -3.67
C LEU A 65 -1.87 6.78 -3.90
N TRP A 66 -3.07 7.11 -4.43
CA TRP A 66 -4.16 6.18 -4.84
C TRP A 66 -4.85 5.42 -3.70
N LEU A 67 -4.74 5.89 -2.48
CA LEU A 67 -5.29 5.23 -1.30
C LEU A 67 -6.59 5.87 -0.80
N VAL A 68 -6.68 7.21 -0.82
CA VAL A 68 -7.78 7.97 -0.24
C VAL A 68 -8.78 8.42 -1.32
N ASN A 69 -9.22 7.49 -2.17
CA ASN A 69 -10.06 7.79 -3.35
C ASN A 69 -11.44 8.36 -2.99
N VAL A 70 -11.92 8.13 -1.77
CA VAL A 70 -13.20 8.66 -1.25
C VAL A 70 -13.06 10.00 -0.54
N GLY A 71 -11.83 10.54 -0.51
CA GLY A 71 -11.49 11.80 0.17
C GLY A 71 -11.12 11.63 1.63
N HIS A 72 -10.40 12.61 2.16
CA HIS A 72 -10.01 12.70 3.57
C HIS A 72 -11.19 13.06 4.47
N GLY A 73 -11.07 12.76 5.78
CA GLY A 73 -12.03 13.18 6.81
C GLY A 73 -13.35 12.38 6.81
N ARG A 74 -13.37 11.17 6.26
CA ARG A 74 -14.52 10.25 6.25
C ARG A 74 -14.60 9.52 7.59
N SER A 75 -15.19 10.19 8.61
CA SER A 75 -15.28 9.67 9.99
C SER A 75 -16.02 8.34 10.07
N GLU A 76 -17.02 8.13 9.21
CA GLU A 76 -17.82 6.90 9.17
C GLU A 76 -16.99 5.64 8.87
N ILE A 77 -15.89 5.78 8.13
CA ILE A 77 -14.94 4.68 7.89
C ILE A 77 -14.15 4.37 9.17
N GLY A 78 -13.64 5.41 9.83
CA GLY A 78 -12.94 5.26 11.12
C GLY A 78 -13.82 4.65 12.20
N GLU A 79 -15.08 5.08 12.29
CA GLU A 79 -16.06 4.53 13.23
C GLU A 79 -16.36 3.04 12.97
N ALA A 80 -16.53 2.66 11.70
CA ALA A 80 -16.72 1.27 11.31
C ALA A 80 -15.52 0.39 11.67
N MET A 81 -14.29 0.89 11.43
CA MET A 81 -13.05 0.22 11.81
C MET A 81 -12.93 0.07 13.33
N ALA A 82 -13.18 1.12 14.09
CA ALA A 82 -13.12 1.10 15.55
C ALA A 82 -14.13 0.10 16.15
N LYS A 83 -15.36 0.11 15.64
CA LYS A 83 -16.40 -0.84 16.05
C LYS A 83 -15.98 -2.29 15.80
N GLN A 84 -15.46 -2.58 14.60
CA GLN A 84 -15.02 -3.93 14.26
C GLN A 84 -13.82 -4.37 15.09
N ALA A 85 -12.83 -3.48 15.29
CA ALA A 85 -11.67 -3.77 16.14
C ALA A 85 -12.04 -4.05 17.59
N GLY A 86 -13.06 -3.36 18.12
CA GLY A 86 -13.61 -3.61 19.45
C GLY A 86 -14.39 -4.93 19.57
N THR A 87 -14.88 -5.47 18.45
CA THR A 87 -15.62 -6.74 18.42
C THR A 87 -14.67 -7.93 18.17
N LEU A 88 -13.87 -7.84 17.14
CA LEU A 88 -12.88 -8.83 16.74
C LEU A 88 -11.81 -8.12 15.89
N ALA A 89 -10.65 -7.88 16.48
CA ALA A 89 -9.58 -7.14 15.85
C ALA A 89 -8.89 -7.92 14.72
N TYR A 90 -8.75 -9.23 14.88
CA TYR A 90 -8.06 -10.07 13.90
C TYR A 90 -8.54 -11.53 13.96
N ALA A 91 -8.58 -12.17 12.80
CA ALA A 91 -8.66 -13.62 12.66
C ALA A 91 -7.76 -14.06 11.49
N SER A 92 -6.96 -15.11 11.71
CA SER A 92 -6.10 -15.67 10.67
C SER A 92 -6.91 -16.28 9.53
N SER A 93 -6.68 -15.83 8.31
CA SER A 93 -7.31 -16.38 7.11
C SER A 93 -6.87 -17.81 6.76
N THR A 94 -5.91 -18.39 7.50
CA THR A 94 -5.47 -19.77 7.32
C THR A 94 -6.40 -20.79 7.99
N GLN A 95 -7.17 -20.37 8.98
CA GLN A 95 -8.02 -21.28 9.78
C GLN A 95 -9.44 -20.79 9.99
N ALA A 96 -9.69 -19.49 9.74
CA ALA A 96 -10.98 -18.87 9.99
C ALA A 96 -11.24 -17.75 8.98
N THR A 97 -12.47 -17.27 8.97
CA THR A 97 -12.85 -16.03 8.25
C THR A 97 -13.72 -15.18 9.16
N THR A 98 -14.02 -13.97 8.73
CA THR A 98 -14.84 -13.01 9.48
C THR A 98 -16.04 -12.58 8.65
N ILE A 99 -17.09 -12.11 9.33
CA ILE A 99 -18.30 -11.61 8.66
C ILE A 99 -17.96 -10.48 7.68
N PRO A 100 -17.19 -9.44 8.04
CA PRO A 100 -16.82 -8.40 7.08
C PRO A 100 -16.04 -8.91 5.87
N ALA A 101 -15.16 -9.90 6.04
CA ALA A 101 -14.42 -10.47 4.92
C ALA A 101 -15.34 -11.21 3.94
N ILE A 102 -16.32 -11.98 4.46
CA ILE A 102 -17.32 -12.66 3.63
C ILE A 102 -18.16 -11.65 2.87
N GLN A 103 -18.69 -10.64 3.56
CA GLN A 103 -19.50 -9.59 2.95
C GLN A 103 -18.75 -8.84 1.85
N LEU A 104 -17.50 -8.47 2.09
CA LEU A 104 -16.66 -7.80 1.09
C LEU A 104 -16.39 -8.72 -0.11
N ALA A 105 -16.06 -9.99 0.11
CA ALA A 105 -15.83 -10.96 -0.96
C ALA A 105 -17.06 -11.15 -1.83
N THR A 106 -18.25 -11.25 -1.21
CA THR A 106 -19.55 -11.35 -1.91
C THR A 106 -19.79 -10.12 -2.78
N HIS A 107 -19.60 -8.93 -2.21
CA HIS A 107 -19.82 -7.69 -2.96
C HIS A 107 -18.81 -7.52 -4.11
N LEU A 108 -17.56 -7.89 -3.90
CA LEU A 108 -16.56 -7.90 -4.98
C LEU A 108 -16.95 -8.85 -6.10
N ALA A 109 -17.44 -10.05 -5.79
CA ALA A 109 -17.90 -11.02 -6.79
C ALA A 109 -19.09 -10.49 -7.63
N GLU A 110 -19.97 -9.69 -7.03
CA GLU A 110 -21.11 -9.07 -7.72
C GLU A 110 -20.70 -7.97 -8.72
N ILE A 111 -19.63 -7.21 -8.40
CA ILE A 111 -19.22 -6.06 -9.21
C ILE A 111 -18.06 -6.36 -10.19
N THR A 112 -17.36 -7.48 -10.02
CA THR A 112 -16.28 -7.88 -10.94
C THR A 112 -16.84 -8.49 -12.22
N PRO A 113 -16.19 -8.26 -13.38
CA PRO A 113 -16.69 -8.80 -14.65
C PRO A 113 -16.43 -10.30 -14.79
N GLY A 114 -17.27 -10.96 -15.61
CA GLY A 114 -17.11 -12.37 -15.97
C GLY A 114 -17.45 -13.30 -14.80
N ASP A 115 -16.63 -14.31 -14.59
CA ASP A 115 -16.77 -15.37 -13.59
C ASP A 115 -15.82 -15.23 -12.38
N LEU A 116 -15.30 -14.04 -12.16
CA LEU A 116 -14.40 -13.73 -11.06
C LEU A 116 -15.15 -13.69 -9.71
N GLY A 117 -15.53 -14.85 -9.22
CA GLY A 117 -16.39 -15.02 -8.04
C GLY A 117 -15.64 -15.26 -6.71
N THR A 118 -14.31 -15.16 -6.69
CA THR A 118 -13.51 -15.45 -5.49
C THR A 118 -12.48 -14.38 -5.22
N ALA A 119 -12.42 -13.88 -3.99
CA ALA A 119 -11.45 -12.87 -3.56
C ALA A 119 -10.36 -13.48 -2.67
N PHE A 120 -9.11 -13.11 -2.94
CA PHE A 120 -7.95 -13.40 -2.09
C PHE A 120 -7.44 -12.08 -1.51
N PHE A 121 -7.62 -11.87 -0.21
CA PHE A 121 -7.24 -10.64 0.46
C PHE A 121 -5.76 -10.61 0.80
N CYS A 122 -5.12 -9.47 0.51
CA CYS A 122 -3.71 -9.19 0.80
C CYS A 122 -3.59 -7.83 1.51
N SER A 123 -2.45 -7.57 2.13
CA SER A 123 -2.18 -6.30 2.83
C SER A 123 -1.87 -5.14 1.87
N GLY A 124 -1.54 -5.42 0.62
CA GLY A 124 -1.23 -4.39 -0.37
C GLY A 124 -1.08 -4.93 -1.79
N GLY A 125 -0.98 -4.02 -2.77
CA GLY A 125 -0.90 -4.36 -4.20
C GLY A 125 0.31 -5.21 -4.56
N SER A 126 1.47 -4.97 -3.95
CA SER A 126 2.66 -5.79 -4.18
C SER A 126 2.45 -7.24 -3.77
N GLU A 127 1.86 -7.48 -2.60
CA GLU A 127 1.52 -8.82 -2.12
C GLU A 127 0.44 -9.49 -2.97
N ALA A 128 -0.52 -8.72 -3.47
CA ALA A 128 -1.53 -9.22 -4.39
C ALA A 128 -0.91 -9.74 -5.70
N VAL A 129 0.03 -9.00 -6.28
CA VAL A 129 0.78 -9.42 -7.47
C VAL A 129 1.64 -10.66 -7.19
N GLU A 130 2.36 -10.70 -6.07
CA GLU A 130 3.13 -11.89 -5.64
C GLU A 130 2.23 -13.12 -5.52
N SER A 131 1.07 -12.95 -4.91
CA SER A 131 0.09 -14.03 -4.73
C SER A 131 -0.50 -14.48 -6.05
N ALA A 132 -0.83 -13.57 -6.95
CA ALA A 132 -1.34 -13.89 -8.30
C ALA A 132 -0.31 -14.71 -9.10
N ILE A 133 0.98 -14.35 -9.05
CA ILE A 133 2.05 -15.12 -9.71
C ILE A 133 2.16 -16.53 -9.13
N LYS A 134 2.10 -16.67 -7.81
CA LYS A 134 2.16 -17.98 -7.15
C LYS A 134 0.95 -18.85 -7.52
N ILE A 135 -0.24 -18.28 -7.47
CA ILE A 135 -1.49 -18.99 -7.84
C ILE A 135 -1.44 -19.44 -9.29
N ALA A 136 -1.03 -18.58 -10.22
CA ALA A 136 -0.91 -18.91 -11.63
C ALA A 136 0.08 -20.07 -11.87
N ARG A 137 1.25 -20.04 -11.22
CA ARG A 137 2.25 -21.12 -11.32
C ARG A 137 1.75 -22.43 -10.72
N GLN A 138 1.10 -22.36 -9.56
CA GLN A 138 0.51 -23.52 -8.90
C GLN A 138 -0.59 -24.16 -9.75
N PHE A 139 -1.46 -23.34 -10.34
CA PHE A 139 -2.50 -23.79 -11.27
C PHE A 139 -1.89 -24.58 -12.44
N HIS A 140 -0.90 -24.03 -13.12
CA HIS A 140 -0.25 -24.73 -14.23
C HIS A 140 0.50 -26.00 -13.80
N TYR A 141 1.13 -25.98 -12.64
CA TYR A 141 1.78 -27.16 -12.09
C TYR A 141 0.78 -28.31 -11.90
N HIS A 142 -0.37 -28.05 -11.27
CA HIS A 142 -1.39 -29.07 -11.04
C HIS A 142 -2.11 -29.53 -12.33
N ASN A 143 -2.11 -28.70 -13.35
CA ASN A 143 -2.65 -29.06 -14.67
C ASN A 143 -1.65 -29.81 -15.59
N GLY A 144 -0.53 -30.29 -15.03
CA GLY A 144 0.46 -31.04 -15.79
C GLY A 144 1.42 -30.18 -16.62
N GLU A 145 1.44 -28.89 -16.41
CA GLU A 145 2.29 -27.93 -17.12
C GLU A 145 3.38 -27.28 -16.19
N PRO A 146 4.21 -28.07 -15.47
CA PRO A 146 5.13 -27.53 -14.45
C PRO A 146 6.21 -26.60 -15.01
N LYS A 147 6.46 -26.65 -16.34
CA LYS A 147 7.40 -25.77 -17.03
C LYS A 147 6.82 -24.41 -17.39
N ARG A 148 5.52 -24.19 -17.24
CA ARG A 148 4.83 -22.94 -17.57
C ARG A 148 4.96 -21.92 -16.43
N GLN A 149 6.16 -21.37 -16.28
CA GLN A 149 6.54 -20.50 -15.18
C GLN A 149 6.85 -19.06 -15.60
N LYS A 150 6.89 -18.79 -16.90
CA LYS A 150 7.24 -17.45 -17.41
C LYS A 150 6.10 -16.48 -17.19
N VAL A 151 6.47 -15.27 -16.76
CA VAL A 151 5.55 -14.14 -16.60
C VAL A 151 6.02 -13.03 -17.53
N ILE A 152 5.11 -12.45 -18.29
CA ILE A 152 5.40 -11.37 -19.22
C ILE A 152 5.00 -10.04 -18.58
N GLY A 153 5.98 -9.17 -18.36
CA GLY A 153 5.76 -7.79 -17.89
C GLY A 153 5.69 -6.81 -19.06
N ARG A 154 4.72 -5.92 -19.05
CA ARG A 154 4.61 -4.85 -20.06
C ARG A 154 5.57 -3.73 -19.76
N ARG A 155 6.23 -3.18 -20.80
CA ARG A 155 7.06 -1.97 -20.66
C ARG A 155 6.20 -0.80 -20.14
N GLY A 156 6.75 -0.02 -19.21
CA GLY A 156 6.07 1.12 -18.60
C GLY A 156 5.04 0.75 -17.52
N SER A 157 4.81 -0.53 -17.23
CA SER A 157 3.90 -0.94 -16.17
C SER A 157 4.56 -0.86 -14.78
N TYR A 158 3.73 -0.64 -13.76
CA TYR A 158 4.12 -0.75 -12.35
C TYR A 158 3.24 -1.80 -11.68
N HIS A 159 3.87 -2.75 -10.99
CA HIS A 159 3.18 -3.86 -10.35
C HIS A 159 3.52 -4.02 -8.86
N GLY A 160 4.39 -3.19 -8.32
CA GLY A 160 4.71 -3.20 -6.89
C GLY A 160 6.19 -3.01 -6.60
N ALA A 161 6.50 -2.91 -5.31
CA ALA A 161 7.84 -2.62 -4.78
C ALA A 161 8.55 -3.84 -4.16
N THR A 162 7.88 -4.98 -3.99
CA THR A 162 8.52 -6.23 -3.58
C THR A 162 9.31 -6.84 -4.73
N TYR A 163 10.26 -7.72 -4.43
CA TYR A 163 11.14 -8.29 -5.46
C TYR A 163 10.40 -9.00 -6.60
N GLY A 164 9.40 -9.81 -6.31
CA GLY A 164 8.61 -10.49 -7.35
C GLY A 164 7.72 -9.53 -8.13
N ALA A 165 7.02 -8.63 -7.46
CA ALA A 165 6.19 -7.62 -8.11
C ALA A 165 7.03 -6.63 -8.94
N MET A 166 8.21 -6.22 -8.44
CA MET A 166 9.14 -5.39 -9.20
C MET A 166 9.74 -6.13 -10.40
N SER A 167 9.94 -7.44 -10.31
CA SER A 167 10.42 -8.27 -11.42
C SER A 167 9.51 -8.20 -12.65
N VAL A 168 8.20 -8.18 -12.43
CA VAL A 168 7.20 -8.12 -13.51
C VAL A 168 6.83 -6.69 -13.90
N SER A 169 7.38 -5.69 -13.23
CA SER A 169 7.20 -4.28 -13.59
C SER A 169 8.07 -3.91 -14.78
N GLY A 170 7.48 -3.24 -15.77
CA GLY A 170 8.21 -2.70 -16.93
C GLY A 170 8.88 -1.34 -16.64
N THR A 171 8.43 -0.65 -15.60
CA THR A 171 9.08 0.55 -15.06
C THR A 171 9.95 0.13 -13.90
N ARG A 172 11.25 0.33 -14.02
CA ARG A 172 12.25 0.00 -12.99
C ARG A 172 13.02 1.25 -12.60
N PRO A 173 12.36 2.25 -11.99
CA PRO A 173 13.08 3.43 -11.53
C PRO A 173 14.11 2.99 -10.48
N ASN A 174 15.38 3.32 -10.72
CA ASN A 174 16.49 3.00 -9.82
C ASN A 174 16.72 1.48 -9.59
N ALA A 175 16.39 0.64 -10.56
CA ALA A 175 16.60 -0.81 -10.42
C ALA A 175 18.08 -1.23 -10.42
N GLU A 176 19.00 -0.36 -10.87
CA GLU A 176 20.42 -0.65 -10.94
C GLU A 176 21.02 -1.18 -9.63
N PRO A 177 20.71 -0.65 -8.44
CA PRO A 177 21.22 -1.20 -7.19
C PRO A 177 20.67 -2.58 -6.84
N TYR A 178 19.60 -3.02 -7.48
CA TYR A 178 18.89 -4.26 -7.20
C TYR A 178 19.09 -5.33 -8.27
N HIS A 179 20.18 -5.25 -9.04
CA HIS A 179 20.47 -6.05 -10.24
C HIS A 179 20.58 -7.55 -10.05
N SER A 180 20.50 -8.05 -8.89
CA SER A 180 20.57 -9.49 -8.73
C SER A 180 19.21 -10.14 -8.62
N PRO A 181 19.13 -11.42 -8.93
CA PRO A 181 18.12 -11.92 -9.84
C PRO A 181 16.76 -11.68 -9.23
N PHE A 182 16.06 -10.76 -9.81
CA PHE A 182 14.62 -10.80 -9.77
C PHE A 182 14.16 -12.22 -10.16
N MET A 183 12.95 -12.52 -9.91
CA MET A 183 12.37 -13.83 -10.14
C MET A 183 12.72 -14.41 -11.52
N HIS A 184 13.25 -15.64 -11.56
CA HIS A 184 13.51 -16.34 -12.80
C HIS A 184 12.25 -16.48 -13.67
N GLY A 185 12.41 -16.37 -14.99
CA GLY A 185 11.34 -16.56 -15.95
C GLY A 185 10.46 -15.33 -16.16
N VAL A 186 10.97 -14.13 -15.89
CA VAL A 186 10.33 -12.88 -16.33
C VAL A 186 10.93 -12.46 -17.67
N LEU A 187 10.06 -12.07 -18.62
CA LEU A 187 10.39 -11.62 -19.97
C LEU A 187 9.83 -10.22 -20.20
#